data_dcdc45191ea25abbbff4302310c8d3a9
#
_entry.id   dcdc45191ea25abbbff4302310c8d3a9
#
_cell.length_a   1.000
_cell.length_b   1.000
_cell.length_c   1.000
_cell.angle_alpha   90.00
_cell.angle_beta   90.00
_cell.angle_gamma   90.00
#
_symmetry.space_group_name_H-M   'P 1'
#
loop_
_entity.id
_entity.type
_entity.pdbx_description
1 polymer ?
#
loop_
_entity_poly.entity_id
_entity_poly.type
_entity_poly.pdbx_seq_one_letter_code
_entity_poly.pdbx_strand_id
1 'polypeptide(L)'
;MRKNLLSISILLGILGSLVSCGKKQAAVTRPAFSSDSAYAYIERQMAFGPRVPNSKAHNDCAVWLIETLREQGAIVELQRGQMPDYRGNMQQIYNIIAHFNNPLTANRPRILLGAHYDTRPWCDEEENYNDRYYNVPGANDGASGVGVLLEIGRQLGQRIADSTLRIPVDIVLFDCEDMGTPRFYTGEEREDTWCLGSQLWATSYAKINAPTYQFGIVLDMVGAPDASFPREMYSTSYAANYQQQIWSTAEKLGYGTYFNNQQSYPITDDHYYVNYLAGIPCVDIIHYDIRNATGFPKWWHTRNDNMSNISKTTLQAVGEVVMAQL
;
A
#
# COMPACT_ATOMS: atom_id res chain seq x y z
N MET A 1 20.05 48.72 83.51
CA MET A 1 20.26 49.28 82.22
C MET A 1 20.71 48.14 81.30
N ARG A 2 19.78 47.55 80.52
CA ARG A 2 20.07 46.43 79.59
C ARG A 2 19.99 46.98 78.16
N LYS A 3 21.08 46.84 77.40
CA LYS A 3 21.18 47.17 75.97
C LYS A 3 20.66 46.01 75.15
N ASN A 4 19.64 46.24 74.30
CA ASN A 4 19.16 45.30 73.33
C ASN A 4 20.03 45.41 72.03
N LEU A 5 20.65 44.31 71.62
CA LEU A 5 21.29 44.16 70.32
C LEU A 5 20.27 43.55 69.35
N LEU A 6 20.03 44.25 68.26
CA LEU A 6 19.18 43.80 67.17
C LEU A 6 20.11 43.05 66.21
N SER A 7 19.85 41.77 66.02
CA SER A 7 20.53 40.95 65.01
C SER A 7 19.75 41.03 63.69
N ILE A 8 20.36 41.55 62.64
CA ILE A 8 19.83 41.57 61.29
C ILE A 8 20.34 40.32 60.60
N SER A 9 19.43 39.38 60.27
CA SER A 9 19.73 38.22 59.48
C SER A 9 19.52 38.57 57.97
N ILE A 10 20.60 38.56 57.24
CA ILE A 10 20.58 38.72 55.73
C ILE A 10 20.28 37.36 55.11
N LEU A 11 19.11 37.24 54.47
CA LEU A 11 18.70 36.06 53.72
C LEU A 11 19.24 36.20 52.28
N LEU A 12 20.32 35.48 51.94
CA LEU A 12 20.79 35.37 50.55
C LEU A 12 19.88 34.41 49.81
N GLY A 13 19.03 34.93 48.93
CA GLY A 13 18.27 34.13 47.96
C GLY A 13 19.16 33.71 46.80
N ILE A 14 19.44 32.42 46.71
CA ILE A 14 20.10 31.83 45.52
C ILE A 14 19.03 31.61 44.45
N LEU A 15 19.00 32.48 43.44
CA LEU A 15 18.23 32.27 42.19
C LEU A 15 18.95 31.19 41.36
N GLY A 16 18.53 29.95 41.52
CA GLY A 16 18.95 28.87 40.64
C GLY A 16 18.27 29.01 39.27
N SER A 17 18.98 29.52 38.26
CA SER A 17 18.54 29.50 36.85
C SER A 17 18.55 28.06 36.34
N LEU A 18 17.35 27.44 36.25
CA LEU A 18 17.15 26.17 35.54
C LEU A 18 17.38 26.41 34.05
N VAL A 19 18.60 26.15 33.58
CA VAL A 19 18.88 26.02 32.15
C VAL A 19 18.27 24.71 31.69
N SER A 20 17.04 24.77 31.15
CA SER A 20 16.42 23.66 30.43
C SER A 20 17.21 23.45 29.16
N CYS A 21 18.12 22.48 29.16
CA CYS A 21 18.71 21.93 27.91
C CYS A 21 17.63 21.16 27.14
N GLY A 22 16.77 21.85 26.44
CA GLY A 22 15.95 21.26 25.42
C GLY A 22 16.86 20.67 24.34
N LYS A 23 17.03 19.36 24.31
CA LYS A 23 17.61 18.66 23.15
C LYS A 23 16.75 19.04 21.97
N LYS A 24 17.26 19.87 21.05
CA LYS A 24 16.64 20.08 19.73
C LYS A 24 16.54 18.68 19.09
N GLN A 25 15.33 18.15 19.03
CA GLN A 25 15.05 16.93 18.27
C GLN A 25 15.50 17.22 16.83
N ALA A 26 16.43 16.42 16.32
CA ALA A 26 16.88 16.57 14.95
C ALA A 26 15.65 16.50 14.03
N ALA A 27 15.53 17.44 13.10
CA ALA A 27 14.43 17.44 12.15
C ALA A 27 14.45 16.11 11.39
N VAL A 28 13.33 15.38 11.42
CA VAL A 28 13.21 14.13 10.68
C VAL A 28 13.23 14.46 9.20
N THR A 29 14.23 13.96 8.47
CA THR A 29 14.27 14.11 7.02
C THR A 29 13.16 13.25 6.42
N ARG A 30 12.21 13.90 5.72
CA ARG A 30 11.11 13.21 5.05
C ARG A 30 11.54 12.79 3.65
N PRO A 31 11.18 11.58 3.19
CA PRO A 31 11.38 11.18 1.79
C PRO A 31 10.60 12.10 0.84
N ALA A 32 11.11 12.28 -0.37
CA ALA A 32 10.39 13.01 -1.41
C ALA A 32 9.20 12.16 -1.89
N PHE A 33 7.99 12.68 -1.72
CA PHE A 33 6.75 12.09 -2.22
C PHE A 33 5.72 13.21 -2.44
N SER A 34 4.90 13.10 -3.48
CA SER A 34 3.84 14.06 -3.80
C SER A 34 2.47 13.41 -3.74
N SER A 35 1.72 13.70 -2.68
CA SER A 35 0.33 13.25 -2.58
C SER A 35 -0.58 13.87 -3.65
N ASP A 36 -0.25 15.05 -4.18
CA ASP A 36 -0.98 15.64 -5.30
C ASP A 36 -0.81 14.82 -6.57
N SER A 37 0.40 14.32 -6.84
CA SER A 37 0.66 13.43 -7.98
C SER A 37 -0.04 12.07 -7.80
N ALA A 38 0.07 11.47 -6.62
CA ALA A 38 -0.61 10.21 -6.32
C ALA A 38 -2.13 10.34 -6.50
N TYR A 39 -2.72 11.42 -5.98
CA TYR A 39 -4.14 11.72 -6.14
C TYR A 39 -4.54 11.89 -7.62
N ALA A 40 -3.74 12.61 -8.41
CA ALA A 40 -3.99 12.78 -9.84
C ALA A 40 -3.91 11.45 -10.62
N TYR A 41 -3.02 10.53 -10.21
CA TYR A 41 -2.98 9.17 -10.77
C TYR A 41 -4.23 8.36 -10.43
N ILE A 42 -4.82 8.53 -9.24
CA ILE A 42 -6.10 7.92 -8.89
C ILE A 42 -7.22 8.52 -9.76
N GLU A 43 -7.33 9.85 -9.87
CA GLU A 43 -8.30 10.51 -10.74
C GLU A 43 -8.22 10.01 -12.18
N ARG A 44 -7.02 9.80 -12.69
CA ARG A 44 -6.82 9.28 -14.05
C ARG A 44 -7.32 7.85 -14.20
N GLN A 45 -7.09 6.98 -13.22
CA GLN A 45 -7.65 5.62 -13.22
C GLN A 45 -9.17 5.65 -13.19
N MET A 46 -9.75 6.50 -12.34
CA MET A 46 -11.20 6.68 -12.22
C MET A 46 -11.85 7.19 -13.51
N ALA A 47 -11.12 7.97 -14.30
CA ALA A 47 -11.62 8.50 -15.59
C ALA A 47 -11.86 7.40 -16.65
N PHE A 48 -11.27 6.20 -16.51
CA PHE A 48 -11.58 5.04 -17.37
C PHE A 48 -12.93 4.39 -17.00
N GLY A 49 -13.42 4.63 -15.77
CA GLY A 49 -14.54 3.93 -15.17
C GLY A 49 -14.09 2.70 -14.37
N PRO A 50 -15.02 1.84 -13.91
CA PRO A 50 -14.71 0.60 -13.22
C PRO A 50 -13.79 -0.30 -14.07
N ARG A 51 -12.65 -0.69 -13.51
CA ARG A 51 -11.62 -1.50 -14.17
C ARG A 51 -11.93 -2.98 -14.00
N VAL A 52 -13.18 -3.37 -14.23
CA VAL A 52 -13.59 -4.78 -14.15
C VAL A 52 -12.75 -5.61 -15.11
N PRO A 53 -12.14 -6.72 -14.67
CA PRO A 53 -11.27 -7.55 -15.49
C PRO A 53 -11.86 -7.88 -16.88
N ASN A 54 -11.02 -7.76 -17.89
CA ASN A 54 -11.35 -7.99 -19.31
C ASN A 54 -12.34 -6.99 -19.95
N SER A 55 -12.78 -5.95 -19.22
CA SER A 55 -13.57 -4.87 -19.79
C SER A 55 -12.72 -3.90 -20.62
N LYS A 56 -13.38 -3.06 -21.45
CA LYS A 56 -12.67 -2.01 -22.18
C LYS A 56 -11.98 -1.02 -21.23
N ALA A 57 -12.62 -0.61 -20.13
CA ALA A 57 -12.04 0.32 -19.15
C ALA A 57 -10.77 -0.25 -18.52
N HIS A 58 -10.79 -1.54 -18.16
CA HIS A 58 -9.65 -2.26 -17.62
C HIS A 58 -8.49 -2.31 -18.64
N ASN A 59 -8.76 -2.71 -19.88
CA ASN A 59 -7.73 -2.78 -20.93
C ASN A 59 -7.11 -1.40 -21.25
N ASP A 60 -7.94 -0.36 -21.35
CA ASP A 60 -7.46 1.00 -21.63
C ASP A 60 -6.62 1.53 -20.44
N CYS A 61 -7.02 1.23 -19.19
CA CYS A 61 -6.26 1.55 -17.99
C CYS A 61 -4.91 0.81 -17.97
N ALA A 62 -4.90 -0.49 -18.28
CA ALA A 62 -3.66 -1.27 -18.33
C ALA A 62 -2.65 -0.72 -19.34
N VAL A 63 -3.11 -0.32 -20.53
CA VAL A 63 -2.26 0.33 -21.54
C VAL A 63 -1.67 1.62 -20.99
N TRP A 64 -2.49 2.48 -20.39
CA TRP A 64 -2.03 3.73 -19.79
C TRP A 64 -1.03 3.51 -18.65
N LEU A 65 -1.26 2.51 -17.78
CA LEU A 65 -0.33 2.14 -16.70
C LEU A 65 1.05 1.73 -17.24
N ILE A 66 1.06 0.88 -18.28
CA ILE A 66 2.29 0.43 -18.96
C ILE A 66 3.05 1.63 -19.54
N GLU A 67 2.36 2.53 -20.25
CA GLU A 67 2.96 3.73 -20.84
C GLU A 67 3.52 4.66 -19.77
N THR A 68 2.76 4.92 -18.71
CA THR A 68 3.19 5.77 -17.58
C THR A 68 4.45 5.22 -16.92
N LEU A 69 4.50 3.93 -16.61
CA LEU A 69 5.66 3.31 -15.98
C LEU A 69 6.90 3.33 -16.90
N ARG A 70 6.72 3.17 -18.22
CA ARG A 70 7.80 3.32 -19.21
C ARG A 70 8.33 4.75 -19.29
N GLU A 71 7.45 5.74 -19.31
CA GLU A 71 7.80 7.16 -19.27
C GLU A 71 8.58 7.54 -17.99
N GLN A 72 8.32 6.85 -16.90
CA GLN A 72 9.06 6.98 -15.65
C GLN A 72 10.42 6.26 -15.67
N GLY A 73 10.78 5.60 -16.77
CA GLY A 73 12.10 4.96 -16.95
C GLY A 73 12.16 3.50 -16.53
N ALA A 74 11.03 2.85 -16.26
CA ALA A 74 11.00 1.41 -16.00
C ALA A 74 11.13 0.58 -17.28
N ILE A 75 11.74 -0.59 -17.15
CA ILE A 75 11.57 -1.67 -18.13
C ILE A 75 10.29 -2.40 -17.75
N VAL A 76 9.28 -2.38 -18.62
CA VAL A 76 7.96 -2.94 -18.33
C VAL A 76 7.73 -4.24 -19.08
N GLU A 77 7.43 -5.29 -18.33
CA GLU A 77 7.01 -6.61 -18.77
C GLU A 77 5.51 -6.79 -18.52
N LEU A 78 4.81 -7.47 -19.44
CA LEU A 78 3.42 -7.87 -19.29
C LEU A 78 3.35 -9.40 -19.15
N GLN A 79 3.07 -9.87 -17.92
CA GLN A 79 2.78 -11.28 -17.69
C GLN A 79 1.34 -11.58 -18.09
N ARG A 80 1.16 -12.62 -18.88
CA ARG A 80 -0.17 -13.07 -19.34
C ARG A 80 -0.44 -14.48 -18.88
N GLY A 81 -1.67 -14.75 -18.50
CA GLY A 81 -2.12 -16.07 -18.12
C GLY A 81 -3.62 -16.19 -18.01
N GLN A 82 -4.07 -17.32 -17.51
CA GLN A 82 -5.49 -17.60 -17.29
C GLN A 82 -5.64 -18.31 -15.95
N MET A 83 -6.63 -17.89 -15.18
CA MET A 83 -7.03 -18.54 -13.92
C MET A 83 -8.56 -18.67 -13.87
N PRO A 84 -9.10 -19.73 -13.24
CA PRO A 84 -10.54 -19.90 -13.13
C PRO A 84 -11.13 -18.96 -12.06
N ASP A 85 -12.25 -18.32 -12.36
CA ASP A 85 -13.05 -17.58 -11.39
C ASP A 85 -13.88 -18.53 -10.48
N TYR A 86 -14.70 -17.96 -9.60
CA TYR A 86 -15.54 -18.72 -8.67
C TYR A 86 -16.54 -19.68 -9.34
N ARG A 87 -16.85 -19.51 -10.63
CA ARG A 87 -17.68 -20.42 -11.45
C ARG A 87 -16.85 -21.40 -12.27
N GLY A 88 -15.54 -21.26 -12.29
CA GLY A 88 -14.65 -22.05 -13.14
C GLY A 88 -14.46 -21.49 -14.54
N ASN A 89 -14.98 -20.27 -14.85
CA ASN A 89 -14.71 -19.63 -16.12
C ASN A 89 -13.30 -19.07 -16.12
N MET A 90 -12.55 -19.32 -17.22
CA MET A 90 -11.17 -18.86 -17.34
C MET A 90 -11.12 -17.35 -17.57
N GLN A 91 -10.59 -16.62 -16.58
CA GLN A 91 -10.31 -15.19 -16.67
C GLN A 91 -8.94 -14.96 -17.29
N GLN A 92 -8.83 -14.02 -18.23
CA GLN A 92 -7.54 -13.56 -18.74
C GLN A 92 -6.91 -12.65 -17.71
N ILE A 93 -5.62 -12.84 -17.42
CA ILE A 93 -4.87 -12.08 -16.45
C ILE A 93 -3.72 -11.36 -17.13
N TYR A 94 -3.52 -10.09 -16.78
CA TYR A 94 -2.50 -9.19 -17.34
C TYR A 94 -1.75 -8.47 -16.23
N ASN A 95 -0.87 -9.17 -15.48
CA ASN A 95 -0.02 -8.50 -14.51
C ASN A 95 1.01 -7.61 -15.20
N ILE A 96 1.19 -6.37 -14.69
CA ILE A 96 2.16 -5.41 -15.21
C ILE A 96 3.35 -5.39 -14.26
N ILE A 97 4.55 -5.69 -14.75
CA ILE A 97 5.77 -5.74 -13.97
C ILE A 97 6.72 -4.65 -14.45
N ALA A 98 7.04 -3.69 -13.60
CA ALA A 98 7.90 -2.56 -13.92
C ALA A 98 9.21 -2.63 -13.13
N HIS A 99 10.32 -2.77 -13.82
CA HIS A 99 11.65 -2.92 -13.26
C HIS A 99 12.39 -1.58 -13.22
N PHE A 100 12.63 -1.05 -12.03
CA PHE A 100 13.45 0.13 -11.79
C PHE A 100 14.85 -0.32 -11.33
N ASN A 101 15.82 -0.24 -12.22
CA ASN A 101 17.20 -0.61 -11.92
C ASN A 101 18.19 0.25 -12.72
N ASN A 102 19.47 0.15 -12.36
CA ASN A 102 20.58 0.72 -13.13
C ASN A 102 21.77 -0.27 -13.07
N PRO A 103 22.85 -0.06 -13.85
CA PRO A 103 24.01 -0.96 -13.84
C PRO A 103 24.64 -1.18 -12.47
N LEU A 104 24.54 -0.21 -11.54
CA LEU A 104 25.12 -0.30 -10.19
C LEU A 104 24.30 -1.19 -9.27
N THR A 105 23.02 -1.43 -9.58
CA THR A 105 22.08 -2.19 -8.75
C THR A 105 21.66 -3.52 -9.39
N ALA A 106 22.04 -3.80 -10.63
CA ALA A 106 21.52 -4.92 -11.42
C ALA A 106 21.62 -6.30 -10.73
N ASN A 107 22.65 -6.52 -9.91
CA ASN A 107 22.91 -7.79 -9.22
C ASN A 107 22.54 -7.75 -7.72
N ARG A 108 21.84 -6.72 -7.25
CA ARG A 108 21.43 -6.62 -5.86
C ARG A 108 20.05 -7.26 -5.66
N PRO A 109 19.76 -7.79 -4.45
CA PRO A 109 18.40 -8.14 -4.09
C PRO A 109 17.46 -6.95 -4.25
N ARG A 110 16.26 -7.20 -4.78
CA ARG A 110 15.24 -6.20 -5.11
C ARG A 110 14.28 -5.99 -3.96
N ILE A 111 13.57 -4.88 -3.97
CA ILE A 111 12.35 -4.70 -3.19
C ILE A 111 11.17 -4.85 -4.15
N LEU A 112 10.17 -5.63 -3.74
CA LEU A 112 8.90 -5.79 -4.44
C LEU A 112 7.90 -4.78 -3.88
N LEU A 113 7.24 -4.02 -4.74
CA LEU A 113 6.08 -3.21 -4.39
C LEU A 113 4.90 -3.70 -5.21
N GLY A 114 3.78 -3.99 -4.57
CA GLY A 114 2.58 -4.54 -5.22
C GLY A 114 1.32 -3.74 -4.92
N ALA A 115 0.39 -3.73 -5.85
CA ALA A 115 -1.00 -3.30 -5.68
C ALA A 115 -1.84 -3.92 -6.81
N HIS A 116 -3.13 -4.16 -6.58
CA HIS A 116 -4.02 -4.54 -7.68
C HIS A 116 -4.55 -3.31 -8.42
N TYR A 117 -4.88 -3.45 -9.71
CA TYR A 117 -5.39 -2.34 -10.53
C TYR A 117 -6.79 -2.57 -11.09
N ASP A 118 -7.30 -3.79 -10.98
CA ASP A 118 -8.67 -4.13 -11.31
C ASP A 118 -9.67 -3.61 -10.26
N THR A 119 -10.95 -3.79 -10.52
CA THR A 119 -12.02 -3.51 -9.57
C THR A 119 -13.06 -4.60 -9.58
N ARG A 120 -13.71 -4.77 -8.43
CA ARG A 120 -14.77 -5.75 -8.24
C ARG A 120 -15.92 -5.56 -9.22
N PRO A 121 -16.38 -6.63 -9.87
CA PRO A 121 -17.52 -6.58 -10.78
C PRO A 121 -18.85 -6.30 -10.10
N TRP A 122 -18.93 -6.37 -8.78
CA TRP A 122 -20.18 -6.29 -8.02
C TRP A 122 -20.02 -5.38 -6.79
N CYS A 123 -20.99 -4.50 -6.57
CA CYS A 123 -21.12 -3.78 -5.31
C CYS A 123 -21.85 -4.64 -4.26
N ASP A 124 -21.30 -5.80 -3.94
CA ASP A 124 -22.01 -6.84 -3.16
C ASP A 124 -22.12 -6.53 -1.66
N GLU A 125 -21.51 -5.43 -1.19
CA GLU A 125 -21.72 -4.87 0.16
C GLU A 125 -22.81 -3.78 0.20
N GLU A 126 -23.45 -3.44 -0.93
CA GLU A 126 -24.59 -2.52 -0.92
C GLU A 126 -25.75 -3.08 -0.10
N GLU A 127 -26.39 -2.20 0.70
CA GLU A 127 -27.58 -2.57 1.48
C GLU A 127 -28.75 -2.93 0.57
N ASN A 128 -28.97 -2.11 -0.49
CA ASN A 128 -29.99 -2.38 -1.48
C ASN A 128 -29.56 -3.51 -2.42
N TYR A 129 -30.29 -4.61 -2.39
CA TYR A 129 -30.01 -5.80 -3.20
C TYR A 129 -29.89 -5.49 -4.71
N ASN A 130 -30.70 -4.59 -5.26
CA ASN A 130 -30.66 -4.25 -6.68
C ASN A 130 -29.38 -3.50 -7.06
N ASP A 131 -28.75 -2.78 -6.11
CA ASP A 131 -27.52 -2.03 -6.36
C ASP A 131 -26.28 -2.92 -6.34
N ARG A 132 -26.40 -4.15 -5.85
CA ARG A 132 -25.29 -5.12 -5.78
C ARG A 132 -24.77 -5.58 -7.13
N TYR A 133 -25.54 -5.36 -8.19
CA TYR A 133 -25.13 -5.73 -9.56
C TYR A 133 -24.40 -4.60 -10.32
N TYR A 134 -24.17 -3.44 -9.70
CA TYR A 134 -23.31 -2.42 -10.25
C TYR A 134 -21.85 -2.75 -9.99
N ASN A 135 -20.98 -2.22 -10.84
CA ASN A 135 -19.53 -2.37 -10.67
C ASN A 135 -19.01 -1.38 -9.61
N VAL A 136 -18.02 -1.81 -8.82
CA VAL A 136 -17.34 -0.95 -7.86
C VAL A 136 -16.52 0.10 -8.62
N PRO A 137 -16.62 1.40 -8.28
CA PRO A 137 -15.78 2.42 -8.91
C PRO A 137 -14.28 2.23 -8.59
N GLY A 138 -13.94 1.81 -7.37
CA GLY A 138 -12.60 1.39 -6.99
C GLY A 138 -11.59 2.52 -6.86
N ALA A 139 -11.96 3.63 -6.20
CA ALA A 139 -11.01 4.73 -5.97
C ALA A 139 -10.01 4.41 -4.85
N ASN A 140 -10.49 3.79 -3.78
CA ASN A 140 -9.64 3.32 -2.69
C ASN A 140 -9.17 1.89 -2.95
N ASP A 141 -10.08 1.04 -3.34
CA ASP A 141 -9.91 -0.38 -3.63
C ASP A 141 -9.43 -0.57 -5.08
N GLY A 142 -8.14 -0.84 -5.18
CA GLY A 142 -7.29 -0.88 -6.36
C GLY A 142 -6.59 0.43 -6.67
N ALA A 143 -7.31 1.53 -6.98
CA ALA A 143 -6.64 2.71 -7.52
C ALA A 143 -5.75 3.46 -6.53
N SER A 144 -6.01 3.40 -5.22
CA SER A 144 -5.20 4.12 -4.23
C SER A 144 -3.79 3.56 -4.12
N GLY A 145 -3.65 2.22 -4.02
CA GLY A 145 -2.36 1.55 -4.01
C GLY A 145 -1.56 1.85 -5.28
N VAL A 146 -2.19 1.69 -6.43
CA VAL A 146 -1.58 2.01 -7.73
C VAL A 146 -1.16 3.48 -7.83
N GLY A 147 -1.99 4.42 -7.37
CA GLY A 147 -1.67 5.85 -7.37
C GLY A 147 -0.41 6.18 -6.56
N VAL A 148 -0.26 5.57 -5.38
CA VAL A 148 0.96 5.67 -4.57
C VAL A 148 2.16 5.06 -5.30
N LEU A 149 2.01 3.87 -5.90
CA LEU A 149 3.11 3.19 -6.60
C LEU A 149 3.56 3.95 -7.86
N LEU A 150 2.64 4.59 -8.60
CA LEU A 150 3.02 5.43 -9.74
C LEU A 150 3.81 6.68 -9.31
N GLU A 151 3.48 7.31 -8.19
CA GLU A 151 4.30 8.41 -7.69
C GLU A 151 5.68 7.91 -7.20
N ILE A 152 5.74 6.75 -6.55
CA ILE A 152 7.02 6.10 -6.20
C ILE A 152 7.82 5.81 -7.48
N GLY A 153 7.21 5.27 -8.53
CA GLY A 153 7.84 5.04 -9.82
C GLY A 153 8.46 6.29 -10.41
N ARG A 154 7.74 7.42 -10.35
CA ARG A 154 8.26 8.72 -10.77
C ARG A 154 9.51 9.15 -9.99
N GLN A 155 9.52 8.94 -8.66
CA GLN A 155 10.68 9.22 -7.81
C GLN A 155 11.86 8.26 -8.11
N LEU A 156 11.58 6.98 -8.37
CA LEU A 156 12.60 6.01 -8.76
C LEU A 156 13.23 6.37 -10.11
N GLY A 157 12.43 6.79 -11.08
CA GLY A 157 12.92 7.27 -12.39
C GLY A 157 13.86 8.46 -12.24
N GLN A 158 13.53 9.41 -11.36
CA GLN A 158 14.42 10.53 -11.04
C GLN A 158 15.73 10.03 -10.41
N ARG A 159 15.68 9.08 -9.46
CA ARG A 159 16.88 8.48 -8.86
C ARG A 159 17.74 7.72 -9.87
N ILE A 160 17.14 7.13 -10.91
CA ILE A 160 17.88 6.50 -12.03
C ILE A 160 18.59 7.57 -12.84
N ALA A 161 17.88 8.64 -13.25
CA ALA A 161 18.44 9.73 -14.02
C ALA A 161 19.60 10.43 -13.31
N ASP A 162 19.48 10.63 -12.00
CA ASP A 162 20.50 11.27 -11.15
C ASP A 162 21.59 10.28 -10.68
N SER A 163 21.53 9.01 -11.08
CA SER A 163 22.44 7.94 -10.64
C SER A 163 22.47 7.75 -9.11
N THR A 164 21.36 8.07 -8.42
CA THR A 164 21.25 7.95 -6.96
C THR A 164 20.46 6.72 -6.51
N LEU A 165 19.88 5.93 -7.43
CA LEU A 165 19.20 4.67 -7.09
C LEU A 165 20.21 3.70 -6.45
N ARG A 166 19.90 3.19 -5.25
CA ARG A 166 20.77 2.30 -4.47
C ARG A 166 20.27 0.86 -4.39
N ILE A 167 18.97 0.68 -4.49
CA ILE A 167 18.29 -0.62 -4.40
C ILE A 167 17.40 -0.75 -5.64
N PRO A 168 17.47 -1.86 -6.40
CA PRO A 168 16.53 -2.07 -7.49
C PRO A 168 15.14 -2.36 -6.93
N VAL A 169 14.12 -1.84 -7.59
CA VAL A 169 12.73 -1.97 -7.17
C VAL A 169 11.91 -2.51 -8.34
N ASP A 170 11.08 -3.50 -8.08
CA ASP A 170 10.06 -3.95 -9.01
C ASP A 170 8.68 -3.53 -8.49
N ILE A 171 7.92 -2.84 -9.34
CA ILE A 171 6.52 -2.55 -9.10
C ILE A 171 5.71 -3.59 -9.88
N VAL A 172 4.86 -4.35 -9.19
CA VAL A 172 3.95 -5.31 -9.79
C VAL A 172 2.52 -4.83 -9.57
N LEU A 173 1.82 -4.56 -10.67
CA LEU A 173 0.40 -4.27 -10.63
C LEU A 173 -0.34 -5.57 -10.94
N PHE A 174 -0.99 -6.13 -9.93
CA PHE A 174 -1.71 -7.38 -10.02
C PHE A 174 -3.08 -7.17 -10.66
N ASP A 175 -3.53 -8.16 -11.41
CA ASP A 175 -4.83 -8.20 -12.10
C ASP A 175 -5.74 -9.23 -11.45
N CYS A 176 -7.05 -9.06 -11.56
CA CYS A 176 -8.04 -10.01 -11.08
C CYS A 176 -7.87 -10.36 -9.58
N GLU A 177 -7.47 -9.39 -8.76
CA GLU A 177 -7.46 -9.57 -7.32
C GLU A 177 -8.87 -9.79 -6.81
N ASP A 178 -9.80 -8.95 -7.26
CA ASP A 178 -11.13 -8.71 -6.68
C ASP A 178 -12.23 -9.55 -7.37
N MET A 179 -11.85 -10.73 -7.93
CA MET A 179 -12.74 -11.65 -8.66
C MET A 179 -13.35 -12.76 -7.78
N GLY A 180 -13.21 -12.66 -6.47
CA GLY A 180 -13.73 -13.65 -5.51
C GLY A 180 -15.24 -13.80 -5.54
N THR A 181 -15.75 -14.87 -4.95
CA THR A 181 -17.19 -15.21 -4.92
C THR A 181 -18.02 -14.05 -4.39
N PRO A 182 -19.02 -13.54 -5.14
CA PRO A 182 -19.88 -12.47 -4.65
C PRO A 182 -20.83 -12.96 -3.57
N ARG A 183 -21.14 -12.13 -2.57
CA ARG A 183 -21.99 -12.46 -1.41
C ARG A 183 -23.40 -12.94 -1.75
N PHE A 184 -23.93 -12.60 -2.91
CA PHE A 184 -25.24 -13.05 -3.37
C PHE A 184 -25.19 -14.36 -4.17
N TYR A 185 -24.01 -14.96 -4.36
CA TYR A 185 -23.88 -16.25 -5.01
C TYR A 185 -24.34 -17.38 -4.09
N THR A 186 -25.15 -18.29 -4.62
CA THR A 186 -25.73 -19.41 -3.88
C THR A 186 -25.35 -20.78 -4.44
N GLY A 187 -24.41 -20.78 -5.42
CA GLY A 187 -23.90 -22.01 -6.02
C GLY A 187 -22.80 -22.64 -5.18
N GLU A 188 -22.19 -23.69 -5.72
CA GLU A 188 -21.01 -24.31 -5.14
C GLU A 188 -19.81 -23.38 -5.34
N GLU A 189 -19.17 -23.00 -4.24
CA GLU A 189 -18.02 -22.10 -4.25
C GLU A 189 -16.73 -22.88 -4.54
N ARG A 190 -15.85 -22.25 -5.34
CA ARG A 190 -14.49 -22.70 -5.51
C ARG A 190 -13.61 -21.99 -4.49
N GLU A 191 -12.63 -22.70 -3.98
CA GLU A 191 -11.59 -22.13 -3.15
C GLU A 191 -10.59 -21.30 -4.00
N ASP A 192 -9.86 -20.42 -3.35
CA ASP A 192 -8.75 -19.64 -3.94
C ASP A 192 -9.11 -18.82 -5.20
N THR A 193 -10.27 -18.15 -5.16
CA THR A 193 -10.78 -17.34 -6.29
C THR A 193 -10.49 -15.84 -6.17
N TRP A 194 -9.83 -15.43 -5.10
CA TRP A 194 -9.29 -14.09 -4.89
C TRP A 194 -7.84 -14.00 -5.34
N CYS A 195 -7.34 -12.79 -5.62
CA CYS A 195 -5.93 -12.52 -5.88
C CYS A 195 -5.35 -13.37 -7.03
N LEU A 196 -6.12 -13.61 -8.08
CA LEU A 196 -5.74 -14.54 -9.16
C LEU A 196 -4.45 -14.08 -9.87
N GLY A 197 -4.22 -12.77 -9.96
CA GLY A 197 -3.00 -12.21 -10.54
C GLY A 197 -1.75 -12.53 -9.74
N SER A 198 -1.78 -12.32 -8.44
CA SER A 198 -0.63 -12.64 -7.58
C SER A 198 -0.39 -14.14 -7.45
N GLN A 199 -1.44 -14.97 -7.47
CA GLN A 199 -1.29 -16.42 -7.56
C GLN A 199 -0.52 -16.82 -8.82
N LEU A 200 -0.92 -16.28 -9.99
CA LEU A 200 -0.24 -16.53 -11.27
C LEU A 200 1.21 -16.06 -11.23
N TRP A 201 1.44 -14.84 -10.72
CA TRP A 201 2.77 -14.25 -10.62
C TRP A 201 3.68 -15.08 -9.71
N ALA A 202 3.22 -15.37 -8.49
CA ALA A 202 4.00 -16.09 -7.48
C ALA A 202 4.32 -17.52 -7.91
N THR A 203 3.36 -18.23 -8.50
CA THR A 203 3.57 -19.57 -9.05
C THR A 203 4.59 -19.56 -10.20
N SER A 204 4.57 -18.56 -11.05
CA SER A 204 5.51 -18.40 -12.14
C SER A 204 6.90 -18.07 -11.62
N TYR A 205 7.00 -17.15 -10.65
CA TYR A 205 8.24 -16.77 -9.99
C TYR A 205 8.94 -17.98 -9.37
N ALA A 206 8.21 -18.83 -8.65
CA ALA A 206 8.76 -20.02 -8.00
C ALA A 206 9.34 -21.05 -8.98
N LYS A 207 8.96 -21.03 -10.26
CA LYS A 207 9.40 -21.98 -11.31
C LYS A 207 10.61 -21.52 -12.12
N ILE A 208 10.97 -20.24 -12.05
CA ILE A 208 12.05 -19.68 -12.86
C ILE A 208 13.22 -19.27 -11.97
N ASN A 209 14.41 -19.14 -12.57
CA ASN A 209 15.56 -18.54 -11.88
C ASN A 209 15.40 -17.00 -11.87
N ALA A 210 14.47 -16.55 -11.03
CA ALA A 210 14.04 -15.16 -10.95
C ALA A 210 14.99 -14.30 -10.12
N PRO A 211 14.91 -12.95 -10.22
CA PRO A 211 15.65 -12.04 -9.36
C PRO A 211 15.35 -12.31 -7.89
N THR A 212 16.35 -12.26 -7.03
CA THR A 212 16.15 -12.39 -5.57
C THR A 212 15.51 -11.12 -5.03
N TYR A 213 14.43 -11.26 -4.25
CA TYR A 213 13.84 -10.19 -3.49
C TYR A 213 14.32 -10.22 -2.03
N GLN A 214 14.55 -9.03 -1.47
CA GLN A 214 14.85 -8.87 -0.05
C GLN A 214 13.57 -8.96 0.78
N PHE A 215 12.54 -8.25 0.35
CA PHE A 215 11.17 -8.29 0.87
C PHE A 215 10.21 -7.64 -0.13
N GLY A 216 8.90 -7.75 0.16
CA GLY A 216 7.82 -7.08 -0.56
C GLY A 216 6.95 -6.22 0.35
N ILE A 217 6.24 -5.25 -0.27
CA ILE A 217 5.16 -4.47 0.33
C ILE A 217 4.01 -4.46 -0.67
N VAL A 218 2.82 -4.88 -0.24
CA VAL A 218 1.57 -4.71 -0.98
C VAL A 218 0.80 -3.54 -0.39
N LEU A 219 0.13 -2.78 -1.23
CA LEU A 219 -0.67 -1.62 -0.85
C LEU A 219 -2.11 -1.84 -1.31
N ASP A 220 -3.01 -2.00 -0.36
CA ASP A 220 -4.43 -2.10 -0.64
C ASP A 220 -5.25 -1.14 0.22
N MET A 221 -6.22 -0.45 -0.39
CA MET A 221 -7.11 0.52 0.26
C MET A 221 -6.37 1.59 1.08
N VAL A 222 -5.31 2.18 0.53
CA VAL A 222 -4.41 3.11 1.26
C VAL A 222 -4.76 4.59 1.09
N GLY A 223 -5.96 4.91 0.59
CA GLY A 223 -6.35 6.30 0.28
C GLY A 223 -7.39 6.93 1.21
N ALA A 224 -8.05 6.17 2.08
CA ALA A 224 -9.18 6.65 2.88
C ALA A 224 -8.80 7.73 3.91
N PRO A 225 -9.66 8.74 4.20
CA PRO A 225 -9.34 9.82 5.16
C PRO A 225 -9.21 9.32 6.60
N ASP A 226 -9.91 8.25 6.95
CA ASP A 226 -9.91 7.61 8.28
C ASP A 226 -9.14 6.28 8.27
N ALA A 227 -8.19 6.11 7.37
CA ALA A 227 -7.45 4.87 7.23
C ALA A 227 -6.75 4.45 8.52
N SER A 228 -6.80 3.14 8.77
CA SER A 228 -6.17 2.48 9.90
C SER A 228 -5.43 1.26 9.36
N PHE A 229 -4.11 1.24 9.52
CA PHE A 229 -3.24 0.15 9.10
C PHE A 229 -2.74 -0.61 10.33
N PRO A 230 -3.43 -1.66 10.76
CA PRO A 230 -2.97 -2.52 11.85
C PRO A 230 -1.84 -3.43 11.37
N ARG A 231 -1.26 -4.19 12.29
CA ARG A 231 -0.34 -5.27 11.95
C ARG A 231 -1.13 -6.47 11.46
N GLU A 232 -1.14 -6.66 10.15
CA GLU A 232 -1.82 -7.78 9.51
C GLU A 232 -1.14 -9.09 9.91
N MET A 233 -1.95 -10.17 10.13
CA MET A 233 -1.46 -11.39 10.77
C MET A 233 -0.56 -12.24 9.86
N TYR A 234 -0.82 -12.37 8.56
CA TYR A 234 0.07 -13.08 7.64
C TYR A 234 1.40 -12.32 7.48
N SER A 235 1.35 -10.99 7.38
CA SER A 235 2.56 -10.15 7.40
C SER A 235 3.37 -10.35 8.67
N THR A 236 2.71 -10.45 9.84
CA THR A 236 3.37 -10.77 11.12
C THR A 236 4.01 -12.15 11.08
N SER A 237 3.35 -13.14 10.46
CA SER A 237 3.82 -14.53 10.44
C SER A 237 5.00 -14.75 9.48
N TYR A 238 4.97 -14.12 8.31
CA TYR A 238 5.95 -14.34 7.25
C TYR A 238 7.06 -13.28 7.19
N ALA A 239 6.76 -12.04 7.60
CA ALA A 239 7.61 -10.87 7.39
C ALA A 239 7.75 -9.98 8.64
N ALA A 240 7.70 -10.54 9.87
CA ALA A 240 7.65 -9.82 11.14
C ALA A 240 8.69 -8.68 11.27
N ASN A 241 9.94 -8.94 10.87
CA ASN A 241 11.02 -7.96 10.98
C ASN A 241 10.79 -6.75 10.06
N TYR A 242 10.32 -6.98 8.83
CA TYR A 242 10.03 -5.93 7.87
C TYR A 242 8.78 -5.15 8.28
N GLN A 243 7.74 -5.82 8.74
CA GLN A 243 6.57 -5.16 9.30
C GLN A 243 6.96 -4.25 10.49
N GLN A 244 7.77 -4.76 11.43
CA GLN A 244 8.26 -3.95 12.55
C GLN A 244 9.07 -2.74 12.07
N GLN A 245 9.92 -2.90 11.06
CA GLN A 245 10.70 -1.82 10.46
C GLN A 245 9.80 -0.74 9.86
N ILE A 246 8.79 -1.13 9.07
CA ILE A 246 7.85 -0.21 8.39
C ILE A 246 7.06 0.58 9.44
N TRP A 247 6.45 -0.09 10.44
CA TRP A 247 5.68 0.58 11.50
C TRP A 247 6.54 1.50 12.36
N SER A 248 7.78 1.09 12.69
CA SER A 248 8.71 1.96 13.41
C SER A 248 9.14 3.18 12.58
N THR A 249 9.22 3.05 11.26
CA THR A 249 9.47 4.16 10.35
C THR A 249 8.28 5.12 10.31
N ALA A 250 7.06 4.59 10.22
CA ALA A 250 5.83 5.38 10.29
C ALA A 250 5.73 6.20 11.58
N GLU A 251 6.03 5.59 12.72
CA GLU A 251 6.07 6.29 14.02
C GLU A 251 7.09 7.43 14.03
N LYS A 252 8.32 7.19 13.54
CA LYS A 252 9.38 8.22 13.44
C LYS A 252 8.99 9.37 12.53
N LEU A 253 8.24 9.10 11.45
CA LEU A 253 7.72 10.11 10.54
C LEU A 253 6.47 10.84 11.08
N GLY A 254 5.93 10.41 12.23
CA GLY A 254 4.74 11.00 12.86
C GLY A 254 3.41 10.45 12.35
N TYR A 255 3.41 9.28 11.72
CA TYR A 255 2.25 8.63 11.13
C TYR A 255 1.68 7.46 11.96
N GLY A 256 2.04 7.39 13.24
CA GLY A 256 1.56 6.34 14.16
C GLY A 256 0.04 6.31 14.37
N THR A 257 -0.69 7.37 14.00
CA THR A 257 -2.16 7.37 14.00
C THR A 257 -2.75 6.52 12.87
N TYR A 258 -2.07 6.44 11.73
CA TYR A 258 -2.44 5.56 10.63
C TYR A 258 -1.89 4.15 10.83
N PHE A 259 -0.59 4.04 11.11
CA PHE A 259 0.13 2.78 11.34
C PHE A 259 0.10 2.43 12.83
N ASN A 260 -1.00 1.83 13.28
CA ASN A 260 -1.18 1.51 14.68
C ASN A 260 -0.63 0.11 15.03
N ASN A 261 -0.48 -0.16 16.35
CA ASN A 261 0.06 -1.44 16.82
C ASN A 261 -1.01 -2.49 17.13
N GLN A 262 -2.25 -2.29 16.69
CA GLN A 262 -3.27 -3.31 16.78
C GLN A 262 -2.94 -4.45 15.81
N GLN A 263 -3.41 -5.64 16.10
CA GLN A 263 -3.28 -6.78 15.21
C GLN A 263 -4.63 -7.03 14.53
N SER A 264 -4.63 -7.18 13.20
CA SER A 264 -5.81 -7.62 12.47
C SER A 264 -5.94 -9.14 12.49
N TYR A 265 -7.05 -9.65 12.01
CA TYR A 265 -7.16 -11.03 11.58
C TYR A 265 -6.29 -11.27 10.33
N PRO A 266 -6.02 -12.55 9.97
CA PRO A 266 -5.37 -12.86 8.70
C PRO A 266 -6.28 -12.42 7.55
N ILE A 267 -5.70 -11.70 6.59
CA ILE A 267 -6.41 -11.19 5.42
C ILE A 267 -5.82 -11.88 4.19
N THR A 268 -6.67 -12.51 3.39
CA THR A 268 -6.24 -13.04 2.10
C THR A 268 -6.21 -11.87 1.11
N ASP A 269 -4.99 -11.46 0.74
CA ASP A 269 -4.70 -10.45 -0.24
C ASP A 269 -3.43 -10.86 -1.02
N ASP A 270 -3.01 -10.12 -2.03
CA ASP A 270 -1.88 -10.41 -2.91
C ASP A 270 -0.60 -10.76 -2.14
N HIS A 271 -0.33 -10.08 -1.02
CA HIS A 271 0.82 -10.36 -0.17
C HIS A 271 0.83 -11.78 0.38
N TYR A 272 -0.34 -12.40 0.62
CA TYR A 272 -0.44 -13.77 1.09
C TYR A 272 0.18 -14.74 0.09
N TYR A 273 -0.17 -14.62 -1.19
CA TYR A 273 0.37 -15.50 -2.23
C TYR A 273 1.83 -15.20 -2.55
N VAL A 274 2.27 -13.95 -2.44
CA VAL A 274 3.70 -13.59 -2.52
C VAL A 274 4.51 -14.27 -1.43
N ASN A 275 3.99 -14.31 -0.19
CA ASN A 275 4.61 -15.04 0.92
C ASN A 275 4.55 -16.56 0.71
N TYR A 276 3.34 -17.07 0.47
CA TYR A 276 3.07 -18.52 0.52
C TYR A 276 3.62 -19.26 -0.70
N LEU A 277 3.42 -18.73 -1.91
CA LEU A 277 3.82 -19.40 -3.15
C LEU A 277 5.21 -19.01 -3.63
N ALA A 278 5.58 -17.72 -3.52
CA ALA A 278 6.88 -17.24 -4.00
C ALA A 278 7.97 -17.32 -2.91
N GLY A 279 7.59 -17.45 -1.64
CA GLY A 279 8.54 -17.51 -0.52
C GLY A 279 9.27 -16.19 -0.25
N ILE A 280 8.67 -15.06 -0.67
CA ILE A 280 9.22 -13.72 -0.48
C ILE A 280 8.56 -13.11 0.75
N PRO A 281 9.31 -12.73 1.82
CA PRO A 281 8.73 -12.01 2.96
C PRO A 281 8.02 -10.75 2.48
N CYS A 282 6.70 -10.68 2.59
CA CYS A 282 5.88 -9.60 2.08
C CYS A 282 4.95 -9.05 3.15
N VAL A 283 4.92 -7.73 3.29
CA VAL A 283 4.09 -6.99 4.25
C VAL A 283 2.94 -6.36 3.50
N ASP A 284 1.76 -6.46 4.07
CA ASP A 284 0.58 -5.77 3.61
C ASP A 284 0.36 -4.46 4.39
N ILE A 285 0.13 -3.38 3.68
CA ILE A 285 -0.38 -2.12 4.21
C ILE A 285 -1.80 -1.98 3.69
N ILE A 286 -2.75 -2.45 4.50
CA ILE A 286 -4.16 -2.52 4.15
C ILE A 286 -5.01 -1.79 5.20
N HIS A 287 -6.03 -1.06 4.74
CA HIS A 287 -7.00 -0.45 5.65
C HIS A 287 -7.89 -1.51 6.28
N TYR A 288 -7.74 -1.70 7.60
CA TYR A 288 -8.57 -2.60 8.37
C TYR A 288 -8.96 -1.99 9.72
N ASP A 289 -10.25 -2.04 10.06
CA ASP A 289 -10.79 -1.62 11.35
C ASP A 289 -11.70 -2.71 11.92
N ILE A 290 -11.23 -3.40 12.93
CA ILE A 290 -11.96 -4.47 13.63
C ILE A 290 -13.33 -4.05 14.18
N ARG A 291 -13.59 -2.74 14.27
CA ARG A 291 -14.89 -2.20 14.70
C ARG A 291 -15.95 -2.26 13.59
N ASN A 292 -15.55 -2.35 12.35
CA ASN A 292 -16.47 -2.53 11.22
C ASN A 292 -16.91 -4.00 11.10
N ALA A 293 -18.13 -4.22 10.65
CA ALA A 293 -18.69 -5.57 10.53
C ALA A 293 -17.88 -6.48 9.58
N THR A 294 -17.33 -5.92 8.50
CA THR A 294 -16.49 -6.62 7.53
C THR A 294 -14.99 -6.54 7.89
N GLY A 295 -14.59 -5.64 8.79
CA GLY A 295 -13.21 -5.25 9.01
C GLY A 295 -12.71 -4.18 8.03
N PHE A 296 -13.39 -3.96 6.92
CA PHE A 296 -13.01 -3.01 5.88
C PHE A 296 -13.78 -1.68 6.00
N PRO A 297 -13.40 -0.62 5.26
CA PRO A 297 -14.14 0.64 5.23
C PRO A 297 -15.62 0.43 4.86
N LYS A 298 -16.50 1.25 5.41
CA LYS A 298 -17.97 1.13 5.18
C LYS A 298 -18.42 1.27 3.72
N TRP A 299 -17.55 1.82 2.85
CA TRP A 299 -17.79 1.94 1.41
C TRP A 299 -17.09 0.85 0.59
N TRP A 300 -16.36 -0.07 1.25
CA TRP A 300 -15.75 -1.20 0.59
C TRP A 300 -16.79 -2.02 -0.16
N HIS A 301 -16.51 -2.36 -1.40
CA HIS A 301 -17.40 -3.06 -2.32
C HIS A 301 -18.79 -2.42 -2.50
N THR A 302 -18.83 -1.08 -2.47
CA THR A 302 -20.03 -0.29 -2.73
C THR A 302 -19.79 0.76 -3.82
N ARG A 303 -20.86 1.38 -4.32
CA ARG A 303 -20.80 2.52 -5.26
C ARG A 303 -20.15 3.76 -4.65
N ASN A 304 -19.96 3.79 -3.33
CA ASN A 304 -19.35 4.89 -2.61
C ASN A 304 -17.82 4.79 -2.53
N ASP A 305 -17.21 3.74 -3.07
CA ASP A 305 -15.76 3.73 -3.26
C ASP A 305 -15.35 4.62 -4.44
N ASN A 306 -15.37 5.93 -4.21
CA ASN A 306 -15.12 6.97 -5.19
C ASN A 306 -14.20 8.07 -4.66
N MET A 307 -13.85 9.06 -5.50
CA MET A 307 -12.88 10.11 -5.18
C MET A 307 -13.23 10.96 -3.95
N SER A 308 -14.50 11.02 -3.51
CA SER A 308 -14.88 11.76 -2.30
C SER A 308 -14.35 11.11 -1.02
N ASN A 309 -13.94 9.86 -1.09
CA ASN A 309 -13.39 9.06 0.00
C ASN A 309 -11.86 8.88 -0.11
N ILE A 310 -11.17 9.76 -0.86
CA ILE A 310 -9.71 9.76 -0.97
C ILE A 310 -9.11 10.98 -0.30
N SER A 311 -8.11 10.76 0.54
CA SER A 311 -7.37 11.76 1.32
C SER A 311 -5.91 11.87 0.87
N LYS A 312 -5.51 13.04 0.41
CA LYS A 312 -4.10 13.33 0.10
C LYS A 312 -3.19 13.16 1.32
N THR A 313 -3.69 13.42 2.53
CA THR A 313 -2.90 13.26 3.76
C THR A 313 -2.56 11.80 4.02
N THR A 314 -3.51 10.89 3.78
CA THR A 314 -3.28 9.44 3.91
C THR A 314 -2.31 8.95 2.84
N LEU A 315 -2.49 9.37 1.57
CA LEU A 315 -1.57 9.03 0.49
C LEU A 315 -0.14 9.52 0.78
N GLN A 316 0.00 10.73 1.37
CA GLN A 316 1.32 11.27 1.79
C GLN A 316 1.95 10.37 2.87
N ALA A 317 1.17 9.98 3.87
CA ALA A 317 1.66 9.14 4.96
C ALA A 317 2.17 7.79 4.45
N VAL A 318 1.37 7.10 3.63
CA VAL A 318 1.76 5.81 3.06
C VAL A 318 2.97 5.96 2.12
N GLY A 319 2.93 6.93 1.22
CA GLY A 319 4.00 7.15 0.26
C GLY A 319 5.34 7.45 0.92
N GLU A 320 5.39 8.35 1.93
CA GLU A 320 6.63 8.64 2.66
C GLU A 320 7.14 7.42 3.44
N VAL A 321 6.25 6.63 4.04
CA VAL A 321 6.64 5.42 4.79
C VAL A 321 7.26 4.38 3.86
N VAL A 322 6.66 4.14 2.68
CA VAL A 322 7.19 3.20 1.68
C VAL A 322 8.49 3.72 1.08
N MET A 323 8.56 5.02 0.68
CA MET A 323 9.76 5.63 0.15
C MET A 323 10.95 5.60 1.13
N ALA A 324 10.69 5.58 2.43
CA ALA A 324 11.73 5.48 3.46
C ALA A 324 12.33 4.06 3.57
N GLN A 325 11.74 3.07 2.91
CA GLN A 325 12.29 1.70 2.81
C GLN A 325 13.22 1.54 1.59
N LEU A 326 13.23 2.49 0.67
CA LEU A 326 13.96 2.51 -0.60
C LEU A 326 15.20 3.43 -0.51
#